data_c4a814eefe95f77105904b6fe8abe55a
#
_entry.id   c4a814eefe95f77105904b6fe8abe55a
#
_cell.length_a   1.000
_cell.length_b   1.000
_cell.length_c   1.000
_cell.angle_alpha   90.00
_cell.angle_beta   90.00
_cell.angle_gamma   90.00
#
_symmetry.space_group_name_H-M   'P 1'
#
loop_
_entity.id
_entity.type
_entity.pdbx_description
1 polymer ?
#
loop_
_entity_poly.entity_id
_entity_poly.type
_entity_poly.pdbx_seq_one_letter_code
_entity_poly.pdbx_strand_id
1 'polypeptide(L)'
;MRLLLVVALLLAVLPAAAQKRNDKLLNRPYADQKRIHLGFSVGMHLQDLKLTNNGLASDDGQHWYSEVPAYSPGFCVNVLADLRLHKHFNLRFSPGMYFGNKTVHMRESGSGLTRTQDIKSAYVVLPVDLKISGNRYINSRPYVTVGGMGTFDVSKRRSEPIWLNTTDFYLTLGIGCDFYLPFFKFNPEVKFCFGLSDILKHDRPDLVDDYETMKITNSLAKAKSNMIVFTFYFE
;
A
#
# COMPACT_ATOMS: atom_id res chain seq x y z
N MET A 1 13.08 21.16 -11.46
CA MET A 1 14.41 20.55 -11.65
C MET A 1 14.48 19.10 -11.13
N ARG A 2 14.04 18.79 -9.89
CA ARG A 2 14.07 17.41 -9.33
C ARG A 2 13.17 16.41 -10.09
N LEU A 3 11.98 16.82 -10.52
CA LEU A 3 11.06 15.96 -11.29
C LEU A 3 11.61 15.59 -12.67
N LEU A 4 12.26 16.54 -13.35
CA LEU A 4 12.93 16.30 -14.64
C LEU A 4 14.09 15.31 -14.55
N LEU A 5 14.84 15.34 -13.43
CA LEU A 5 15.91 14.37 -13.16
C LEU A 5 15.37 12.95 -12.95
N VAL A 6 14.26 12.79 -12.23
CA VAL A 6 13.61 11.48 -12.01
C VAL A 6 13.06 10.92 -13.34
N VAL A 7 12.42 11.76 -14.14
CA VAL A 7 11.91 11.36 -15.47
C VAL A 7 13.07 11.01 -16.42
N ALA A 8 14.17 11.77 -16.40
CA ALA A 8 15.36 11.45 -17.19
C ALA A 8 16.05 10.15 -16.75
N LEU A 9 16.07 9.88 -15.44
CA LEU A 9 16.60 8.61 -14.89
C LEU A 9 15.73 7.41 -15.30
N LEU A 10 14.41 7.56 -15.27
CA LEU A 10 13.45 6.54 -15.73
C LEU A 10 13.57 6.28 -17.24
N LEU A 11 13.78 7.34 -18.05
CA LEU A 11 13.98 7.22 -19.48
C LEU A 11 15.35 6.60 -19.82
N ALA A 12 16.38 6.81 -19.02
CA ALA A 12 17.70 6.20 -19.20
C ALA A 12 17.74 4.69 -18.93
N VAL A 13 16.79 4.16 -18.13
CA VAL A 13 16.67 2.72 -17.87
C VAL A 13 16.04 1.96 -19.06
N LEU A 14 15.25 2.63 -19.89
CA LEU A 14 14.57 2.02 -21.03
C LEU A 14 15.52 1.44 -22.12
N PRO A 15 16.64 2.09 -22.52
CA PRO A 15 17.54 1.53 -23.52
C PRO A 15 18.36 0.34 -23.01
N ALA A 16 18.57 0.18 -21.69
CA ALA A 16 19.26 -0.99 -21.15
C ALA A 16 18.47 -2.30 -21.36
N ALA A 17 17.14 -2.22 -21.46
CA ALA A 17 16.28 -3.36 -21.79
C ALA A 17 16.23 -3.67 -23.29
N ALA A 18 16.68 -2.74 -24.16
CA ALA A 18 16.65 -2.87 -25.61
C ALA A 18 17.92 -3.49 -26.22
N GLN A 19 18.96 -3.79 -25.41
CA GLN A 19 20.09 -4.57 -25.90
C GLN A 19 19.59 -5.92 -26.41
N LYS A 20 19.72 -6.16 -27.71
CA LYS A 20 19.46 -7.44 -28.37
C LYS A 20 20.29 -8.54 -27.70
N ARG A 21 19.75 -9.09 -26.63
CA ARG A 21 20.23 -10.33 -26.07
C ARG A 21 19.87 -11.42 -27.06
N ASN A 22 20.86 -12.05 -27.62
CA ASN A 22 20.70 -13.14 -28.59
C ASN A 22 20.23 -14.42 -27.86
N ASP A 23 19.27 -14.27 -26.96
CA ASP A 23 18.73 -15.32 -26.08
C ASP A 23 17.66 -16.11 -26.82
N LYS A 24 18.11 -17.02 -27.66
CA LYS A 24 17.28 -18.14 -28.16
C LYS A 24 16.89 -19.11 -27.05
N LEU A 25 17.47 -18.98 -25.84
CA LEU A 25 17.20 -19.83 -24.68
C LEU A 25 15.98 -19.34 -23.92
N LEU A 26 14.95 -20.16 -23.94
CA LEU A 26 13.73 -19.97 -23.16
C LEU A 26 13.96 -20.53 -21.75
N ASN A 27 14.13 -19.66 -20.76
CA ASN A 27 14.28 -20.08 -19.36
C ASN A 27 12.95 -20.66 -18.84
N ARG A 28 13.00 -21.80 -18.14
CA ARG A 28 11.82 -22.43 -17.52
C ARG A 28 10.63 -22.54 -18.47
N PRO A 29 10.72 -23.29 -19.60
CA PRO A 29 9.69 -23.32 -20.65
C PRO A 29 8.35 -23.84 -20.16
N TYR A 30 8.34 -24.68 -19.12
CA TYR A 30 7.12 -25.29 -18.56
C TYR A 30 6.61 -24.58 -17.29
N ALA A 31 7.23 -23.46 -16.89
CA ALA A 31 6.83 -22.76 -15.66
C ALA A 31 5.34 -22.39 -15.70
N ASP A 32 4.87 -21.83 -16.82
CA ASP A 32 3.47 -21.39 -16.97
C ASP A 32 2.45 -22.54 -17.06
N GLN A 33 2.90 -23.78 -17.16
CA GLN A 33 2.01 -24.96 -17.22
C GLN A 33 1.64 -25.47 -15.82
N LYS A 34 2.40 -25.15 -14.81
CA LYS A 34 2.12 -25.51 -13.43
C LYS A 34 0.80 -24.87 -12.99
N ARG A 35 -0.02 -25.63 -12.26
CA ARG A 35 -1.33 -25.19 -11.80
C ARG A 35 -1.22 -24.27 -10.57
N ILE A 36 -0.26 -24.52 -9.71
CA ILE A 36 -0.02 -23.76 -8.48
C ILE A 36 1.44 -23.32 -8.46
N HIS A 37 1.65 -22.06 -8.18
CA HIS A 37 2.97 -21.47 -7.94
C HIS A 37 3.01 -20.97 -6.50
N LEU A 38 4.03 -21.36 -5.78
CA LEU A 38 4.28 -20.89 -4.44
C LEU A 38 5.55 -20.04 -4.45
N GLY A 39 5.59 -19.05 -3.57
CA GLY A 39 6.72 -18.16 -3.46
C GLY A 39 6.60 -17.26 -2.25
N PHE A 40 7.41 -16.24 -2.24
CA PHE A 40 7.36 -15.17 -1.25
C PHE A 40 7.59 -13.82 -1.94
N SER A 41 7.30 -12.77 -1.23
CA SER A 41 7.61 -11.43 -1.69
C SER A 41 8.09 -10.54 -0.57
N VAL A 42 8.94 -9.59 -0.95
CA VAL A 42 9.38 -8.49 -0.12
C VAL A 42 9.13 -7.19 -0.85
N GLY A 43 8.89 -6.12 -0.11
CA GLY A 43 8.61 -4.86 -0.75
C GLY A 43 8.60 -3.69 0.21
N MET A 44 8.30 -2.53 -0.35
CA MET A 44 8.11 -1.28 0.37
C MET A 44 6.71 -0.75 0.07
N HIS A 45 6.11 -0.07 1.03
CA HIS A 45 4.86 0.63 0.81
C HIS A 45 4.97 2.08 1.27
N LEU A 46 4.24 2.94 0.59
CA LEU A 46 4.01 4.32 0.95
C LEU A 46 2.55 4.44 1.33
N GLN A 47 2.27 4.75 2.58
CA GLN A 47 0.90 4.89 3.06
C GLN A 47 0.57 6.36 3.27
N ASP A 48 -0.57 6.79 2.76
CA ASP A 48 -1.17 8.09 2.93
C ASP A 48 -2.47 7.98 3.73
N LEU A 49 -2.67 8.90 4.66
CA LEU A 49 -3.89 9.01 5.46
C LEU A 49 -4.59 10.33 5.09
N LYS A 50 -5.63 10.24 4.28
CA LYS A 50 -6.45 11.39 3.90
C LYS A 50 -7.48 11.66 4.99
N LEU A 51 -7.25 12.71 5.77
CA LEU A 51 -8.17 13.23 6.77
C LEU A 51 -9.08 14.29 6.13
N THR A 52 -10.38 14.21 6.40
CA THR A 52 -11.35 15.21 5.99
C THR A 52 -11.84 15.92 7.23
N ASN A 53 -11.62 17.23 7.31
CA ASN A 53 -12.07 18.05 8.42
C ASN A 53 -13.57 18.30 8.31
N ASN A 54 -14.25 18.39 9.46
CA ASN A 54 -15.69 18.63 9.55
C ASN A 54 -16.05 20.12 9.31
N GLY A 55 -15.06 21.02 9.33
CA GLY A 55 -15.26 22.46 9.14
C GLY A 55 -15.94 23.16 10.32
N LEU A 56 -16.26 22.44 11.39
CA LEU A 56 -16.85 23.01 12.59
C LEU A 56 -15.76 23.60 13.48
N ALA A 57 -16.02 24.81 13.99
CA ALA A 57 -15.21 25.35 15.06
C ALA A 57 -15.45 24.56 16.34
N SER A 58 -14.43 24.38 17.14
CA SER A 58 -14.57 23.90 18.51
C SER A 58 -15.41 24.90 19.31
N ASP A 59 -16.03 24.48 20.43
CA ASP A 59 -16.85 25.34 21.31
C ASP A 59 -16.10 26.61 21.78
N ASP A 60 -14.78 26.59 21.73
CA ASP A 60 -13.91 27.74 22.04
C ASP A 60 -13.58 28.59 20.79
N GLY A 61 -14.18 28.37 19.65
CA GLY A 61 -13.93 29.09 18.39
C GLY A 61 -12.60 28.74 17.70
N GLN A 62 -11.90 27.73 18.17
CA GLN A 62 -10.64 27.28 17.58
C GLN A 62 -10.89 26.33 16.40
N HIS A 63 -10.14 26.54 15.30
CA HIS A 63 -10.15 25.66 14.15
C HIS A 63 -8.87 24.83 14.12
N TRP A 64 -9.02 23.51 14.16
CA TRP A 64 -7.92 22.56 14.00
C TRP A 64 -7.86 22.06 12.56
N TYR A 65 -6.71 22.18 11.93
CA TYR A 65 -6.46 21.64 10.60
C TYR A 65 -5.42 20.52 10.71
N SER A 66 -5.74 19.37 10.15
CA SER A 66 -4.72 18.36 9.91
C SER A 66 -3.94 18.76 8.65
N GLU A 67 -2.65 19.02 8.79
CA GLU A 67 -1.76 19.10 7.64
C GLU A 67 -1.57 17.70 7.06
N VAL A 68 -1.42 17.63 5.73
CA VAL A 68 -1.25 16.35 5.01
C VAL A 68 -0.14 15.53 5.67
N PRO A 69 -0.44 14.32 6.15
CA PRO A 69 0.56 13.46 6.75
C PRO A 69 1.71 13.24 5.77
N ALA A 70 2.93 13.33 6.25
CA ALA A 70 4.08 12.97 5.43
C ALA A 70 3.98 11.49 5.04
N TYR A 71 4.20 11.17 3.77
CA TYR A 71 4.33 9.78 3.31
C TYR A 71 5.46 9.10 4.06
N SER A 72 5.12 8.17 4.92
CA SER A 72 6.11 7.39 5.64
C SER A 72 6.32 6.06 4.93
N PRO A 73 7.56 5.74 4.53
CA PRO A 73 7.86 4.46 3.93
C PRO A 73 7.77 3.34 4.97
N GLY A 74 7.19 2.24 4.57
CA GLY A 74 7.16 1.00 5.33
C GLY A 74 7.70 -0.15 4.51
N PHE A 75 7.86 -1.30 5.11
CA PHE A 75 8.25 -2.52 4.43
C PHE A 75 7.17 -3.59 4.56
N CYS A 76 7.15 -4.51 3.61
CA CYS A 76 6.20 -5.62 3.60
C CYS A 76 6.86 -6.94 3.24
N VAL A 77 6.34 -8.00 3.84
CA VAL A 77 6.75 -9.39 3.57
C VAL A 77 5.50 -10.23 3.42
N ASN A 78 5.39 -10.97 2.32
CA ASN A 78 4.23 -11.81 2.06
C ASN A 78 4.64 -13.20 1.60
N VAL A 79 3.79 -14.18 1.86
CA VAL A 79 3.82 -15.49 1.21
C VAL A 79 2.95 -15.42 -0.03
N LEU A 80 3.33 -16.10 -1.10
CA LEU A 80 2.62 -16.07 -2.37
C LEU A 80 2.05 -17.45 -2.68
N ALA A 81 0.78 -17.48 -3.03
CA ALA A 81 0.11 -18.60 -3.69
C ALA A 81 -0.59 -18.08 -4.95
N ASP A 82 -0.16 -18.52 -6.12
CA ASP A 82 -0.69 -18.13 -7.42
C ASP A 82 -1.31 -19.37 -8.09
N LEU A 83 -2.64 -19.38 -8.25
CA LEU A 83 -3.41 -20.46 -8.86
C LEU A 83 -3.73 -20.10 -10.29
N ARG A 84 -3.21 -20.87 -11.24
CA ARG A 84 -3.56 -20.72 -12.65
C ARG A 84 -4.97 -21.21 -12.92
N LEU A 85 -5.85 -20.30 -13.36
CA LEU A 85 -7.21 -20.59 -13.79
C LEU A 85 -7.27 -20.86 -15.30
N HIS A 86 -6.57 -20.02 -16.08
CA HIS A 86 -6.54 -20.10 -17.54
C HIS A 86 -5.17 -19.63 -18.06
N LYS A 87 -4.94 -19.71 -19.38
CA LYS A 87 -3.69 -19.28 -20.02
C LYS A 87 -3.27 -17.86 -19.64
N HIS A 88 -4.22 -16.96 -19.49
CA HIS A 88 -3.99 -15.54 -19.19
C HIS A 88 -4.47 -15.10 -17.82
N PHE A 89 -5.15 -15.97 -17.07
CA PHE A 89 -5.80 -15.62 -15.80
C PHE A 89 -5.28 -16.50 -14.66
N ASN A 90 -4.79 -15.83 -13.62
CA ASN A 90 -4.38 -16.48 -12.39
C ASN A 90 -5.09 -15.81 -11.21
N LEU A 91 -5.45 -16.59 -10.21
CA LEU A 91 -5.89 -16.08 -8.91
C LEU A 91 -4.70 -16.07 -7.97
N ARG A 92 -4.35 -14.89 -7.50
CA ARG A 92 -3.21 -14.67 -6.61
C ARG A 92 -3.69 -14.37 -5.21
N PHE A 93 -3.20 -15.11 -4.23
CA PHE A 93 -3.38 -14.86 -2.82
C PHE A 93 -2.01 -14.65 -2.19
N SER A 94 -1.80 -13.50 -1.56
CA SER A 94 -0.48 -13.15 -1.00
C SER A 94 -0.58 -12.59 0.42
N PRO A 95 -0.98 -13.41 1.40
CA PRO A 95 -1.08 -13.00 2.79
C PRO A 95 0.29 -12.58 3.33
N GLY A 96 0.31 -11.56 4.20
CA GLY A 96 1.57 -11.07 4.73
C GLY A 96 1.43 -10.04 5.83
N MET A 97 2.55 -9.40 6.13
CA MET A 97 2.63 -8.36 7.15
C MET A 97 3.27 -7.10 6.57
N TYR A 98 2.64 -5.96 6.87
CA TYR A 98 3.10 -4.63 6.50
C TYR A 98 3.47 -3.88 7.77
N PHE A 99 4.67 -3.30 7.78
CA PHE A 99 5.21 -2.55 8.90
C PHE A 99 5.57 -1.14 8.46
N GLY A 100 5.09 -0.15 9.21
CA GLY A 100 5.38 1.24 8.89
C GLY A 100 5.03 2.17 10.05
N ASN A 101 5.39 3.43 9.90
CA ASN A 101 5.01 4.49 10.83
C ASN A 101 4.19 5.51 10.05
N LYS A 102 3.23 6.15 10.71
CA LYS A 102 2.49 7.29 10.17
C LYS A 102 2.74 8.48 11.06
N THR A 103 3.22 9.55 10.50
CA THR A 103 3.38 10.82 11.24
C THR A 103 2.24 11.76 10.86
N VAL A 104 1.44 12.17 11.82
CA VAL A 104 0.34 13.12 11.65
C VAL A 104 0.76 14.46 12.28
N HIS A 105 0.69 15.52 11.50
CA HIS A 105 0.90 16.89 11.97
C HIS A 105 -0.45 17.58 12.12
N MET A 106 -0.72 18.07 13.31
CA MET A 106 -1.91 18.86 13.62
C MET A 106 -1.49 20.29 13.94
N ARG A 107 -2.12 21.27 13.29
CA ARG A 107 -1.85 22.69 13.50
C ARG A 107 -3.10 23.41 13.95
N GLU A 108 -2.96 24.19 15.02
CA GLU A 108 -3.98 25.10 15.48
C GLU A 108 -3.92 26.44 14.71
N SER A 109 -5.06 26.93 14.23
CA SER A 109 -5.12 28.14 13.39
C SER A 109 -4.90 29.44 14.17
N GLY A 110 -5.04 29.44 15.50
CA GLY A 110 -4.92 30.64 16.33
C GLY A 110 -3.53 30.86 16.92
N SER A 111 -2.99 29.85 17.60
CA SER A 111 -1.71 29.94 18.33
C SER A 111 -0.51 29.49 17.49
N GLY A 112 -0.75 28.82 16.35
CA GLY A 112 0.32 28.21 15.56
C GLY A 112 0.96 26.98 16.21
N LEU A 113 0.40 26.48 17.32
CA LEU A 113 0.87 25.27 17.99
C LEU A 113 0.76 24.07 17.04
N THR A 114 1.88 23.38 16.86
CA THR A 114 1.93 22.15 16.06
C THR A 114 2.12 20.96 16.98
N ARG A 115 1.20 19.99 16.91
CA ARG A 115 1.37 18.69 17.57
C ARG A 115 1.69 17.63 16.52
N THR A 116 2.73 16.85 16.77
CA THR A 116 3.15 15.74 15.91
C THR A 116 2.89 14.44 16.65
N GLN A 117 2.19 13.51 15.98
CA GLN A 117 1.91 12.20 16.51
C GLN A 117 2.49 11.14 15.57
N ASP A 118 3.34 10.25 16.10
CA ASP A 118 3.88 9.09 15.37
C ASP A 118 3.07 7.84 15.70
N ILE A 119 2.33 7.34 14.73
CA ILE A 119 1.51 6.15 14.85
C ILE A 119 2.27 4.98 14.22
N LYS A 120 2.83 4.10 15.08
CA LYS A 120 3.42 2.84 14.62
C LYS A 120 2.30 1.92 14.14
N SER A 121 2.46 1.34 12.96
CA SER A 121 1.46 0.50 12.31
C SER A 121 2.06 -0.85 11.93
N ALA A 122 1.39 -1.90 12.33
CA ALA A 122 1.68 -3.27 11.89
C ALA A 122 0.36 -3.90 11.42
N TYR A 123 0.29 -4.24 10.14
CA TYR A 123 -0.92 -4.80 9.53
C TYR A 123 -0.68 -6.25 9.11
N VAL A 124 -1.61 -7.12 9.45
CA VAL A 124 -1.80 -8.38 8.74
C VAL A 124 -2.66 -8.07 7.52
N VAL A 125 -2.22 -8.46 6.34
CA VAL A 125 -2.90 -8.18 5.07
C VAL A 125 -3.28 -9.48 4.37
N LEU A 126 -4.47 -9.49 3.77
CA LEU A 126 -5.01 -10.62 3.03
C LEU A 126 -5.47 -10.14 1.63
N PRO A 127 -4.55 -9.92 0.69
CA PRO A 127 -4.91 -9.56 -0.68
C PRO A 127 -5.33 -10.79 -1.48
N VAL A 128 -6.38 -10.61 -2.27
CA VAL A 128 -6.86 -11.56 -3.28
C VAL A 128 -6.96 -10.81 -4.60
N ASP A 129 -6.11 -11.14 -5.56
CA ASP A 129 -5.99 -10.44 -6.83
C ASP A 129 -6.22 -11.40 -8.00
N LEU A 130 -6.95 -10.96 -9.01
CA LEU A 130 -6.99 -11.58 -10.32
C LEU A 130 -5.83 -11.02 -11.14
N LYS A 131 -4.85 -11.86 -11.47
CA LYS A 131 -3.71 -11.54 -12.32
C LYS A 131 -4.06 -11.85 -13.77
N ILE A 132 -4.00 -10.83 -14.63
CA ILE A 132 -4.26 -10.93 -16.06
C ILE A 132 -2.94 -10.74 -16.79
N SER A 133 -2.42 -11.81 -17.38
CA SER A 133 -1.09 -11.84 -17.99
C SER A 133 -1.17 -11.82 -19.50
N GLY A 134 -0.31 -11.03 -20.13
CA GLY A 134 -0.13 -11.00 -21.58
C GLY A 134 0.52 -12.27 -22.12
N ASN A 135 0.90 -12.24 -23.39
CA ASN A 135 1.72 -13.30 -23.97
C ASN A 135 3.17 -13.18 -23.45
N ARG A 136 3.78 -14.33 -23.27
CA ARG A 136 5.20 -14.39 -22.93
C ARG A 136 6.05 -14.03 -24.15
N TYR A 137 6.93 -13.06 -23.98
CA TYR A 137 7.92 -12.68 -24.97
C TYR A 137 9.31 -13.06 -24.46
N ILE A 138 9.86 -14.14 -24.99
CA ILE A 138 11.14 -14.76 -24.58
C ILE A 138 11.10 -15.06 -23.06
N ASN A 139 11.72 -14.22 -22.25
CA ASN A 139 11.84 -14.40 -20.79
C ASN A 139 11.13 -13.31 -19.99
N SER A 140 10.18 -12.60 -20.60
CA SER A 140 9.36 -11.58 -19.93
C SER A 140 7.90 -11.77 -20.27
N ARG A 141 7.00 -11.46 -19.30
CA ARG A 141 5.55 -11.55 -19.46
C ARG A 141 4.90 -10.43 -18.65
N PRO A 142 4.43 -9.35 -19.30
CA PRO A 142 3.73 -8.28 -18.59
C PRO A 142 2.38 -8.76 -18.07
N TYR A 143 1.94 -8.19 -16.96
CA TYR A 143 0.63 -8.47 -16.37
C TYR A 143 0.06 -7.25 -15.66
N VAL A 144 -1.24 -7.30 -15.45
CA VAL A 144 -1.98 -6.40 -14.57
C VAL A 144 -2.69 -7.22 -13.50
N THR A 145 -2.91 -6.64 -12.33
CA THR A 145 -3.68 -7.24 -11.25
C THR A 145 -4.83 -6.34 -10.85
N VAL A 146 -5.96 -6.93 -10.53
CA VAL A 146 -7.12 -6.26 -9.96
C VAL A 146 -7.70 -7.13 -8.87
N GLY A 147 -8.03 -6.56 -7.72
CA GLY A 147 -8.53 -7.35 -6.61
C GLY A 147 -8.94 -6.53 -5.41
N GLY A 148 -9.00 -7.20 -4.28
CA GLY A 148 -9.31 -6.62 -2.99
C GLY A 148 -8.31 -7.06 -1.93
N MET A 149 -8.13 -6.22 -0.92
CA MET A 149 -7.25 -6.51 0.21
C MET A 149 -7.95 -6.14 1.51
N GLY A 150 -8.08 -7.12 2.40
CA GLY A 150 -8.45 -6.88 3.79
C GLY A 150 -7.20 -6.65 4.63
N THR A 151 -7.24 -5.69 5.54
CA THR A 151 -6.14 -5.40 6.46
C THR A 151 -6.63 -5.40 7.89
N PHE A 152 -5.81 -5.94 8.80
CA PHE A 152 -6.04 -5.98 10.24
C PHE A 152 -4.86 -5.35 10.95
N ASP A 153 -5.10 -4.26 11.66
CA ASP A 153 -4.08 -3.59 12.46
C ASP A 153 -3.87 -4.38 13.76
N VAL A 154 -2.65 -4.89 13.92
CA VAL A 154 -2.23 -5.66 15.12
C VAL A 154 -1.30 -4.87 16.02
N SER A 155 -1.07 -3.59 15.72
CA SER A 155 -0.27 -2.71 16.57
C SER A 155 -0.96 -2.44 17.90
N LYS A 156 -0.20 -2.51 19.00
CA LYS A 156 -0.70 -2.12 20.32
C LYS A 156 -0.82 -0.59 20.36
N ARG A 157 -2.03 -0.09 20.45
CA ARG A 157 -2.31 1.35 20.64
C ARG A 157 -2.36 1.68 22.11
N ARG A 158 -1.63 2.72 22.51
CA ARG A 158 -1.83 3.41 23.79
C ARG A 158 -2.75 4.60 23.51
N SER A 159 -3.40 5.16 24.54
CA SER A 159 -4.32 6.32 24.49
C SER A 159 -3.82 7.45 23.59
N GLU A 160 -4.18 7.41 22.32
CA GLU A 160 -3.74 8.34 21.29
C GLU A 160 -4.92 9.22 20.87
N PRO A 161 -4.71 10.51 20.50
CA PRO A 161 -5.75 11.43 20.06
C PRO A 161 -6.54 10.90 18.87
N ILE A 162 -5.86 10.28 17.90
CA ILE A 162 -6.50 9.69 16.73
C ILE A 162 -6.55 8.18 16.88
N TRP A 163 -7.77 7.63 17.00
CA TRP A 163 -7.99 6.20 17.05
C TRP A 163 -8.58 5.72 15.73
N LEU A 164 -7.85 4.83 15.07
CA LEU A 164 -8.27 4.24 13.81
C LEU A 164 -8.88 2.85 14.07
N ASN A 165 -9.87 2.47 13.25
CA ASN A 165 -10.44 1.14 13.26
C ASN A 165 -9.37 0.08 12.95
N THR A 166 -9.52 -1.09 13.54
CA THR A 166 -8.57 -2.20 13.39
C THR A 166 -8.64 -2.84 12.00
N THR A 167 -9.79 -2.75 11.34
CA THR A 167 -10.04 -3.40 10.04
C THR A 167 -10.25 -2.36 8.96
N ASP A 168 -9.64 -2.56 7.80
CA ASP A 168 -9.86 -1.76 6.60
C ASP A 168 -9.90 -2.64 5.36
N PHE A 169 -10.61 -2.15 4.32
CA PHE A 169 -10.73 -2.82 3.03
C PHE A 169 -10.26 -1.92 1.91
N TYR A 170 -9.51 -2.50 0.98
CA TYR A 170 -8.94 -1.80 -0.16
C TYR A 170 -9.36 -2.45 -1.47
N LEU A 171 -9.61 -1.62 -2.47
CA LEU A 171 -9.56 -2.02 -3.87
C LEU A 171 -8.11 -1.93 -4.35
N THR A 172 -7.63 -2.97 -5.02
CA THR A 172 -6.23 -3.05 -5.48
C THR A 172 -6.15 -3.07 -7.00
N LEU A 173 -5.25 -2.28 -7.55
CA LEU A 173 -4.87 -2.28 -8.95
C LEU A 173 -3.35 -2.33 -9.06
N GLY A 174 -2.81 -3.29 -9.80
CA GLY A 174 -1.37 -3.47 -9.93
C GLY A 174 -0.93 -3.64 -11.37
N ILE A 175 0.32 -3.29 -11.63
CA ILE A 175 1.01 -3.54 -12.89
C ILE A 175 2.37 -4.15 -12.59
N GLY A 176 2.76 -5.16 -13.35
CA GLY A 176 4.03 -5.85 -13.16
C GLY A 176 4.49 -6.60 -14.39
N CYS A 177 5.63 -7.24 -14.24
CA CYS A 177 6.21 -8.06 -15.29
C CYS A 177 6.85 -9.31 -14.67
N ASP A 178 6.51 -10.48 -15.19
CA ASP A 178 7.17 -11.73 -14.83
C ASP A 178 8.47 -11.84 -15.64
N PHE A 179 9.61 -11.93 -14.97
CA PHE A 179 10.92 -12.22 -15.56
C PHE A 179 11.31 -13.66 -15.24
N TYR A 180 11.50 -14.47 -16.28
CA TYR A 180 11.90 -15.86 -16.15
C TYR A 180 13.43 -15.94 -16.10
N LEU A 181 13.96 -16.07 -14.91
CA LEU A 181 15.39 -16.33 -14.68
C LEU A 181 15.67 -17.84 -14.76
N PRO A 182 16.92 -18.27 -14.87
CA PRO A 182 17.24 -19.70 -14.99
C PRO A 182 16.71 -20.55 -13.82
N PHE A 183 16.73 -20.02 -12.60
CA PHE A 183 16.40 -20.77 -11.38
C PHE A 183 15.06 -20.41 -10.77
N PHE A 184 14.60 -19.17 -10.92
CA PHE A 184 13.35 -18.67 -10.33
C PHE A 184 12.68 -17.66 -11.26
N LYS A 185 11.44 -17.33 -10.96
CA LYS A 185 10.70 -16.27 -11.63
C LYS A 185 10.67 -15.04 -10.72
N PHE A 186 11.10 -13.92 -11.24
CA PHE A 186 11.17 -12.65 -10.55
C PHE A 186 10.08 -11.71 -11.07
N ASN A 187 9.19 -11.24 -10.19
CA ASN A 187 8.03 -10.47 -10.60
C ASN A 187 8.00 -9.14 -9.83
N PRO A 188 8.63 -8.07 -10.34
CA PRO A 188 8.40 -6.72 -9.83
C PRO A 188 6.97 -6.26 -10.13
N GLU A 189 6.32 -5.67 -9.13
CA GLU A 189 4.95 -5.16 -9.21
C GLU A 189 4.82 -3.83 -8.49
N VAL A 190 4.10 -2.90 -9.08
CA VAL A 190 3.62 -1.68 -8.42
C VAL A 190 2.11 -1.82 -8.25
N LYS A 191 1.63 -1.73 -7.01
CA LYS A 191 0.22 -1.88 -6.65
C LYS A 191 -0.30 -0.61 -6.00
N PHE A 192 -1.44 -0.13 -6.48
CA PHE A 192 -2.21 0.98 -5.93
C PHE A 192 -3.36 0.40 -5.13
N CYS A 193 -3.46 0.79 -3.85
CA CYS A 193 -4.49 0.32 -2.94
C CYS A 193 -5.34 1.53 -2.51
N PHE A 194 -6.62 1.50 -2.84
CA PHE A 194 -7.59 2.55 -2.54
C PHE A 194 -8.47 2.12 -1.37
N GLY A 195 -8.37 2.81 -0.23
CA GLY A 195 -9.18 2.53 0.96
C GLY A 195 -10.66 2.82 0.69
N LEU A 196 -11.50 1.82 0.96
CA LEU A 196 -12.95 1.91 0.78
C LEU A 196 -13.63 2.35 2.06
N SER A 197 -13.14 1.91 3.22
CA SER A 197 -13.74 2.13 4.53
C SER A 197 -13.37 3.49 5.12
N ASP A 198 -14.27 4.00 5.97
CA ASP A 198 -13.90 5.05 6.92
C ASP A 198 -13.23 4.39 8.12
N ILE A 199 -11.94 4.69 8.31
CA ILE A 199 -11.15 4.09 9.38
C ILE A 199 -11.16 4.94 10.65
N LEU A 200 -11.86 6.09 10.68
CA LEU A 200 -11.98 6.90 11.89
C LEU A 200 -12.97 6.27 12.87
N LYS A 201 -12.54 6.10 14.12
CA LYS A 201 -13.45 5.67 15.20
C LYS A 201 -14.13 6.89 15.82
N HIS A 202 -15.41 7.08 15.56
CA HIS A 202 -16.20 8.22 16.06
C HIS A 202 -16.65 8.04 17.51
N ASP A 203 -16.93 6.80 17.92
CA ASP A 203 -17.41 6.52 19.28
C ASP A 203 -16.22 6.26 20.22
N ARG A 204 -15.97 7.22 21.12
CA ARG A 204 -14.81 7.28 22.04
C ARG A 204 -15.25 7.49 23.47
N PRO A 205 -15.87 6.48 24.13
CA PRO A 205 -16.25 6.57 25.53
C PRO A 205 -15.06 6.68 26.50
N ASP A 206 -13.86 6.37 26.03
CA ASP A 206 -12.60 6.46 26.76
C ASP A 206 -12.05 7.89 26.93
N LEU A 207 -12.61 8.89 26.21
CA LEU A 207 -12.17 10.29 26.26
C LEU A 207 -13.08 11.22 27.07
N VAL A 208 -13.97 10.68 27.91
CA VAL A 208 -14.91 11.48 28.71
C VAL A 208 -14.17 12.49 29.59
N ASP A 209 -12.97 12.17 30.06
CA ASP A 209 -12.15 13.00 30.95
C ASP A 209 -11.09 13.84 30.20
N ASP A 210 -10.89 13.63 28.90
CA ASP A 210 -9.91 14.36 28.08
C ASP A 210 -10.58 15.21 26.98
N TYR A 211 -11.07 16.38 27.43
CA TYR A 211 -11.79 17.33 26.60
C TYR A 211 -10.96 17.87 25.41
N GLU A 212 -9.65 18.05 25.58
CA GLU A 212 -8.73 18.52 24.54
C GLU A 212 -8.62 17.52 23.38
N THR A 213 -8.47 16.25 23.73
CA THR A 213 -8.38 15.15 22.73
C THR A 213 -9.72 14.92 22.02
N MET A 214 -10.83 15.10 22.74
CA MET A 214 -12.18 14.98 22.19
C MET A 214 -12.48 16.07 21.15
N LYS A 215 -12.03 17.32 21.35
CA LYS A 215 -12.14 18.41 20.37
C LYS A 215 -11.47 18.04 19.04
N ILE A 216 -10.24 17.49 19.09
CA ILE A 216 -9.50 17.10 17.90
C ILE A 216 -10.21 15.96 17.17
N THR A 217 -10.73 14.97 17.87
CA THR A 217 -11.45 13.85 17.29
C THR A 217 -12.73 14.33 16.58
N ASN A 218 -13.48 15.23 17.20
CA ASN A 218 -14.74 15.77 16.65
C ASN A 218 -14.53 16.74 15.47
N SER A 219 -13.33 17.31 15.30
CA SER A 219 -12.99 18.15 14.14
C SER A 219 -12.82 17.36 12.84
N LEU A 220 -12.67 16.04 12.94
CA LEU A 220 -12.45 15.15 11.81
C LEU A 220 -13.77 14.46 11.41
N ALA A 221 -14.16 14.62 10.14
CA ALA A 221 -15.38 13.99 9.60
C ALA A 221 -15.11 12.56 9.09
N LYS A 222 -13.94 12.31 8.51
CA LYS A 222 -13.62 11.05 7.85
C LYS A 222 -12.12 10.84 7.71
N ALA A 223 -11.69 9.59 7.79
CA ALA A 223 -10.32 9.17 7.51
C ALA A 223 -10.31 8.03 6.48
N LYS A 224 -9.61 8.21 5.36
CA LYS A 224 -9.36 7.17 4.36
C LYS A 224 -7.87 6.93 4.23
N SER A 225 -7.49 5.67 4.07
CA SER A 225 -6.10 5.28 3.86
C SER A 225 -5.89 4.82 2.43
N ASN A 226 -4.88 5.36 1.75
CA ASN A 226 -4.44 4.87 0.45
C ASN A 226 -3.00 4.38 0.58
N MET A 227 -2.61 3.41 -0.26
CA MET A 227 -1.24 2.90 -0.27
C MET A 227 -0.75 2.72 -1.69
N ILE A 228 0.56 2.96 -1.88
CA ILE A 228 1.30 2.53 -3.06
C ILE A 228 2.31 1.51 -2.58
N VAL A 229 2.28 0.31 -3.16
CA VAL A 229 3.12 -0.82 -2.74
C VAL A 229 4.02 -1.22 -3.90
N PHE A 230 5.32 -1.27 -3.65
CA PHE A 230 6.34 -1.79 -4.56
C PHE A 230 6.76 -3.16 -4.05
N THR A 231 6.43 -4.21 -4.77
CA THR A 231 6.65 -5.59 -4.34
C THR A 231 7.51 -6.34 -5.34
N PHE A 232 8.41 -7.16 -4.82
CA PHE A 232 9.24 -8.08 -5.58
C PHE A 232 8.86 -9.50 -5.18
N TYR A 233 8.22 -10.25 -6.09
CA TYR A 233 7.86 -11.63 -5.88
C TYR A 233 8.93 -12.57 -6.43
N PHE A 234 9.14 -13.68 -5.74
CA PHE A 234 10.07 -14.75 -6.06
C PHE A 234 9.31 -16.08 -6.09
N GLU A 235 9.20 -16.69 -7.27
CA GLU A 235 8.47 -17.95 -7.53
C GLU A 235 9.38 -19.06 -8.04
#